data_e401c49ffd0a1f2b9ca9563f8b08ea65
#
_entry.id   e401c49ffd0a1f2b9ca9563f8b08ea65
#
_cell.length_a   1.000
_cell.length_b   1.000
_cell.length_c   1.000
_cell.angle_alpha   90.00
_cell.angle_beta   90.00
_cell.angle_gamma   90.00
#
_symmetry.space_group_name_H-M   'P 1'
#
loop_
_entity.id
_entity.type
_entity.pdbx_description
1 polymer ?
#
loop_
_entity_poly.entity_id
_entity_poly.type
_entity_poly.pdbx_seq_one_letter_code
_entity_poly.pdbx_strand_id
1 'polypeptide(L)'
;VSEMLDDMLAETPAAPAQPVVEAPAPAANPYTAAPAAAPQPYQSAPAMTRPAAETTQSSFTVPRQGEAARVQVSTAVGNSAGAPIHTPPCAAKADPNAMRLPTSEEQPPEPYCYPSLNLFNATRPDDEAGAAREMKKKADILVNTLDSFGVKTTMLDICRGPSVTRYELQPQAGIKVSRITSLADDIALNLAVADVRMEAPIPGKPAVGIEVPNHKKTPVYIRSVFESQSFLRMTSPMGIALGKDIAGVAQVADLCKMPHLLIAGSTGSGKSVCVNSIIMSLLFRSSPEDVKLLLIDPKVVELAEYNGIPHLLMPVVTEPRKAAGALGGAVQEMERRYHLFAENNVRDIKSFNKLAATDPNLEKMPYIAIIIDELADLMMVVGKDVEDSICRIAQKARAAGMHLIVATQRPSVDVITGLIKANIPSRIAFAVSSQVDSRTILDGAGAEKLLGMGDMLFMPVGAPKPTRIQGTFVRDEEISRVLDFIKKSATVQYDEAMIEAMEKHAIQDGKKGSSSADSDEEGGSDPMLKQAVEVVIDAGQASTSLLQRRCKLGYARAARIMDEMEEKGIIGPYEGAKPRAVLISRQQWLEMQMNQPDE
;
A
#
# COMPACT_ATOMS: atom_id res chain seq x y z
N VAL A 1 9.44 -22.26 56.34
CA VAL A 1 9.20 -22.14 54.89
C VAL A 1 10.02 -23.19 54.14
N SER A 2 11.07 -23.76 54.76
CA SER A 2 11.91 -24.81 54.15
C SER A 2 11.36 -26.22 54.33
N GLU A 3 10.50 -26.44 55.34
CA GLU A 3 9.92 -27.77 55.62
C GLU A 3 8.58 -28.05 54.90
N MET A 4 8.01 -27.09 54.20
CA MET A 4 6.77 -27.25 53.42
C MET A 4 6.99 -27.63 51.94
N LEU A 5 8.23 -27.69 51.47
CA LEU A 5 8.58 -27.99 50.07
C LEU A 5 9.00 -29.44 49.83
N ASP A 6 9.34 -30.18 50.89
CA ASP A 6 9.75 -31.59 50.77
C ASP A 6 8.57 -32.60 50.82
N ASP A 7 7.38 -32.18 51.25
CA ASP A 7 6.17 -33.04 51.33
C ASP A 7 5.32 -33.07 50.05
N MET A 8 5.70 -32.31 49.01
CA MET A 8 4.98 -32.28 47.72
C MET A 8 5.63 -33.09 46.58
N LEU A 9 6.69 -33.85 46.85
CA LEU A 9 7.40 -34.66 45.86
C LEU A 9 7.32 -36.17 46.05
N ALA A 10 6.44 -36.67 46.95
CA ALA A 10 6.19 -38.10 47.11
C ALA A 10 4.81 -38.47 46.55
N GLU A 11 4.83 -39.47 45.68
CA GLU A 11 3.70 -40.29 45.23
C GLU A 11 2.79 -39.76 44.11
N THR A 12 3.21 -40.03 42.87
CA THR A 12 2.27 -40.37 41.78
C THR A 12 2.53 -41.82 41.34
N PRO A 13 1.53 -42.71 41.36
CA PRO A 13 1.70 -44.09 40.92
C PRO A 13 1.79 -44.18 39.39
N ALA A 14 2.69 -45.01 38.90
CA ALA A 14 2.92 -45.29 37.50
C ALA A 14 1.67 -45.88 36.82
N ALA A 15 1.27 -45.27 35.70
CA ALA A 15 0.23 -45.80 34.81
C ALA A 15 0.74 -47.05 34.08
N PRO A 16 -0.11 -48.05 33.79
CA PRO A 16 0.30 -49.29 33.13
C PRO A 16 0.65 -49.04 31.65
N ALA A 17 1.72 -49.69 31.21
CA ALA A 17 2.21 -49.63 29.82
C ALA A 17 1.17 -50.15 28.83
N GLN A 18 0.86 -49.35 27.82
CA GLN A 18 0.07 -49.78 26.68
C GLN A 18 0.96 -50.58 25.69
N PRO A 19 0.41 -51.61 25.02
CA PRO A 19 1.17 -52.41 24.07
C PRO A 19 1.54 -51.60 22.84
N VAL A 20 2.80 -51.72 22.42
CA VAL A 20 3.36 -51.15 21.22
C VAL A 20 2.70 -51.79 20.00
N VAL A 21 1.91 -51.02 19.25
CA VAL A 21 1.38 -51.43 17.95
C VAL A 21 2.47 -51.13 16.94
N GLU A 22 2.99 -52.18 16.32
CA GLU A 22 3.96 -52.16 15.24
C GLU A 22 3.36 -51.45 14.01
N ALA A 23 3.99 -50.39 13.53
CA ALA A 23 3.53 -49.63 12.35
C ALA A 23 3.73 -50.47 11.07
N PRO A 24 2.77 -50.52 10.13
CA PRO A 24 2.93 -51.25 8.89
C PRO A 24 3.97 -50.56 7.99
N ALA A 25 4.79 -51.39 7.34
CA ALA A 25 5.81 -50.96 6.37
C ALA A 25 5.23 -50.12 5.23
N PRO A 26 5.94 -49.07 4.72
CA PRO A 26 5.45 -48.23 3.66
C PRO A 26 5.35 -49.00 2.34
N ALA A 27 4.21 -48.90 1.68
CA ALA A 27 3.93 -49.46 0.36
C ALA A 27 4.89 -48.86 -0.70
N ALA A 28 5.42 -49.72 -1.57
CA ALA A 28 6.34 -49.37 -2.62
C ALA A 28 5.71 -48.40 -3.63
N ASN A 29 6.41 -47.32 -3.92
CA ASN A 29 6.03 -46.29 -4.88
C ASN A 29 6.34 -46.78 -6.32
N PRO A 30 5.38 -46.81 -7.27
CA PRO A 30 5.61 -47.38 -8.61
C PRO A 30 6.26 -46.43 -9.62
N TYR A 31 6.88 -45.33 -9.19
CA TYR A 31 7.64 -44.43 -10.06
C TYR A 31 9.12 -44.41 -9.74
N THR A 32 9.84 -45.49 -10.09
CA THR A 32 11.30 -45.47 -10.28
C THR A 32 11.60 -44.96 -11.68
N ALA A 33 11.94 -43.68 -11.81
CA ALA A 33 12.53 -43.15 -13.02
C ALA A 33 13.98 -43.69 -13.19
N ALA A 34 14.35 -44.09 -14.41
CA ALA A 34 15.66 -44.56 -14.79
C ALA A 34 16.76 -43.48 -14.54
N PRO A 35 18.02 -43.89 -14.30
CA PRO A 35 19.11 -42.95 -14.03
C PRO A 35 19.42 -42.11 -15.27
N ALA A 36 19.48 -40.80 -15.09
CA ALA A 36 19.88 -39.84 -16.11
C ALA A 36 21.37 -40.04 -16.48
N ALA A 37 21.64 -40.09 -17.77
CA ALA A 37 23.00 -40.18 -18.34
C ALA A 37 23.77 -38.89 -18.02
N ALA A 38 25.07 -39.05 -17.75
CA ALA A 38 26.03 -37.98 -17.49
C ALA A 38 26.12 -36.98 -18.66
N PRO A 39 26.28 -35.67 -18.41
CA PRO A 39 26.44 -34.70 -19.48
C PRO A 39 27.78 -34.83 -20.19
N GLN A 40 27.74 -34.91 -21.52
CA GLN A 40 28.92 -34.83 -22.37
C GLN A 40 29.46 -33.40 -22.45
N PRO A 41 30.78 -33.18 -22.63
CA PRO A 41 31.35 -31.83 -22.70
C PRO A 41 30.98 -31.13 -24.01
N TYR A 42 30.54 -29.90 -23.91
CA TYR A 42 30.24 -29.01 -25.03
C TYR A 42 31.49 -28.77 -25.87
N GLN A 43 31.43 -29.10 -27.16
CA GLN A 43 32.39 -28.66 -28.16
C GLN A 43 32.17 -27.18 -28.47
N SER A 44 33.24 -26.40 -28.37
CA SER A 44 33.30 -24.97 -28.68
C SER A 44 33.02 -24.69 -30.16
N ALA A 45 32.05 -23.81 -30.43
CA ALA A 45 31.80 -23.26 -31.77
C ALA A 45 32.90 -22.28 -32.19
N PRO A 46 33.19 -22.13 -33.50
CA PRO A 46 34.31 -21.31 -33.99
C PRO A 46 34.06 -19.83 -33.82
N ALA A 47 35.10 -19.08 -33.44
CA ALA A 47 35.12 -17.65 -33.26
C ALA A 47 34.85 -16.90 -34.58
N MET A 48 33.81 -16.06 -34.59
CA MET A 48 33.58 -15.03 -35.61
C MET A 48 34.56 -13.87 -35.40
N THR A 49 35.40 -13.61 -36.34
CA THR A 49 36.30 -12.46 -36.45
C THR A 49 35.50 -11.15 -36.56
N ARG A 50 35.70 -10.25 -35.60
CA ARG A 50 35.25 -8.84 -35.67
C ARG A 50 36.22 -8.05 -36.56
N PRO A 51 35.72 -7.13 -37.41
CA PRO A 51 36.59 -6.17 -38.09
C PRO A 51 37.10 -5.11 -37.12
N ALA A 52 38.35 -4.69 -37.32
CA ALA A 52 39.05 -3.69 -36.53
C ALA A 52 38.39 -2.32 -36.68
N ALA A 53 38.09 -1.66 -35.55
CA ALA A 53 37.70 -0.27 -35.49
C ALA A 53 38.98 0.60 -35.41
N GLU A 54 39.09 1.53 -36.31
CA GLU A 54 40.14 2.55 -36.35
C GLU A 54 40.10 3.46 -35.11
N THR A 55 41.24 3.56 -34.47
CA THR A 55 41.49 4.42 -33.32
C THR A 55 41.75 5.86 -33.79
N THR A 56 40.77 6.74 -33.73
CA THR A 56 41.01 8.17 -33.84
C THR A 56 41.38 8.70 -32.46
N GLN A 57 42.64 8.99 -32.25
CA GLN A 57 43.13 9.75 -31.09
C GLN A 57 42.68 11.20 -31.18
N SER A 58 41.78 11.62 -30.30
CA SER A 58 41.50 13.03 -30.02
C SER A 58 42.24 13.39 -28.73
N SER A 59 43.30 14.19 -28.90
CA SER A 59 44.07 14.80 -27.81
C SER A 59 43.28 15.93 -27.17
N PHE A 60 42.83 15.72 -25.94
CA PHE A 60 42.33 16.78 -25.07
C PHE A 60 43.49 17.38 -24.27
N THR A 61 43.83 18.63 -24.61
CA THR A 61 44.77 19.47 -23.85
C THR A 61 44.06 20.08 -22.67
N VAL A 62 44.58 19.89 -21.45
CA VAL A 62 44.13 20.54 -20.21
C VAL A 62 44.77 21.93 -20.16
N PRO A 63 44.02 23.04 -19.97
CA PRO A 63 44.62 24.33 -19.65
C PRO A 63 44.87 24.40 -18.12
N ARG A 64 46.12 24.81 -17.78
CA ARG A 64 46.58 25.16 -16.45
C ARG A 64 45.96 26.46 -15.97
N GLN A 65 45.83 26.55 -14.65
CA GLN A 65 45.47 27.68 -13.82
C GLN A 65 46.26 28.97 -14.18
N GLY A 66 45.56 30.11 -14.08
CA GLY A 66 46.14 31.40 -13.95
C GLY A 66 45.14 32.54 -14.08
N GLU A 67 45.12 33.33 -13.01
CA GLU A 67 44.69 34.71 -12.88
C GLU A 67 43.28 35.06 -12.43
N ALA A 68 43.28 35.59 -11.22
CA ALA A 68 42.19 36.25 -10.53
C ALA A 68 41.82 37.58 -11.19
N ALA A 69 40.57 37.70 -11.63
CA ALA A 69 39.98 38.99 -11.99
C ALA A 69 39.20 39.55 -10.79
N ARG A 70 39.73 40.63 -10.24
CA ARG A 70 39.06 41.50 -9.26
C ARG A 70 37.87 42.19 -9.92
N VAL A 71 36.68 41.94 -9.40
CA VAL A 71 35.51 42.77 -9.70
C VAL A 71 35.42 43.88 -8.68
N GLN A 72 35.57 45.10 -9.13
CA GLN A 72 35.37 46.31 -8.32
C GLN A 72 33.89 46.53 -8.06
N VAL A 73 33.54 46.67 -6.78
CA VAL A 73 32.21 47.13 -6.35
C VAL A 73 32.17 48.64 -6.48
N SER A 74 31.35 49.14 -7.37
CA SER A 74 31.07 50.58 -7.54
C SER A 74 29.80 50.90 -6.75
N THR A 75 29.97 51.56 -5.60
CA THR A 75 28.90 52.21 -4.84
C THR A 75 28.56 53.54 -5.50
N ALA A 76 27.36 53.62 -6.13
CA ALA A 76 26.80 54.91 -6.52
C ALA A 76 25.56 55.18 -5.65
N VAL A 77 25.72 56.14 -4.75
CA VAL A 77 24.63 56.83 -4.04
C VAL A 77 24.04 57.86 -5.00
N GLY A 78 22.78 57.73 -5.32
CA GLY A 78 22.05 58.70 -6.11
C GLY A 78 20.67 58.98 -5.51
N ASN A 79 20.57 60.13 -4.85
CA ASN A 79 19.33 60.76 -4.44
C ASN A 79 18.54 61.20 -5.70
N SER A 80 17.24 60.89 -5.80
CA SER A 80 16.28 61.73 -6.52
C SER A 80 14.84 61.45 -6.05
N ALA A 81 14.34 62.46 -5.47
CA ALA A 81 13.04 63.13 -5.51
C ALA A 81 11.82 62.40 -6.11
N GLY A 82 10.76 62.45 -5.33
CA GLY A 82 9.33 62.36 -5.48
C GLY A 82 8.74 62.27 -6.89
N ALA A 83 7.88 61.23 -7.04
CA ALA A 83 6.85 61.20 -8.06
C ALA A 83 5.46 61.20 -7.41
N PRO A 84 4.45 61.84 -7.98
CA PRO A 84 3.18 62.15 -7.30
C PRO A 84 2.21 60.98 -7.29
N ILE A 85 1.48 60.92 -6.18
CA ILE A 85 0.36 59.98 -5.95
C ILE A 85 -0.80 60.40 -6.87
N HIS A 86 -1.17 59.54 -7.83
CA HIS A 86 -2.42 59.64 -8.57
C HIS A 86 -3.55 58.98 -7.76
N THR A 87 -4.46 59.82 -7.23
CA THR A 87 -5.78 59.46 -6.79
C THR A 87 -6.71 59.20 -7.96
N PRO A 88 -7.48 58.12 -8.03
CA PRO A 88 -8.50 57.92 -9.05
C PRO A 88 -9.73 58.84 -8.77
N PRO A 89 -10.39 59.36 -9.83
CA PRO A 89 -11.54 60.23 -9.67
C PRO A 89 -12.80 59.47 -9.24
N CYS A 90 -13.53 60.17 -8.41
CA CYS A 90 -14.77 59.76 -7.77
C CYS A 90 -15.90 59.46 -8.77
N ALA A 91 -16.63 58.41 -8.45
CA ALA A 91 -17.99 57.99 -8.76
C ALA A 91 -18.82 58.83 -9.78
N ALA A 92 -19.17 58.23 -10.90
CA ALA A 92 -20.34 58.53 -11.67
C ALA A 92 -21.57 57.79 -11.11
N LYS A 93 -22.69 58.52 -10.96
CA LYS A 93 -23.95 58.07 -10.37
C LYS A 93 -24.53 56.90 -11.17
N ALA A 94 -24.88 55.83 -10.45
CA ALA A 94 -25.58 54.67 -10.99
C ALA A 94 -27.05 55.00 -11.26
N ASP A 95 -27.55 54.58 -12.41
CA ASP A 95 -28.96 54.60 -12.82
C ASP A 95 -29.71 53.46 -12.08
N PRO A 96 -30.86 53.72 -11.44
CA PRO A 96 -31.50 52.71 -10.58
C PRO A 96 -32.41 51.71 -11.32
N ASN A 97 -32.34 51.55 -12.64
CA ASN A 97 -33.28 50.67 -13.35
C ASN A 97 -32.69 49.75 -14.41
N ALA A 98 -31.46 49.31 -14.24
CA ALA A 98 -30.91 48.22 -15.04
C ALA A 98 -30.87 46.93 -14.23
N MET A 99 -31.94 46.16 -14.34
CA MET A 99 -32.00 44.77 -13.86
C MET A 99 -31.14 43.90 -14.78
N ARG A 100 -29.81 43.86 -14.53
CA ARG A 100 -28.88 42.89 -15.13
C ARG A 100 -28.94 41.63 -14.29
N LEU A 101 -29.45 40.57 -14.91
CA LEU A 101 -29.19 39.20 -14.49
C LEU A 101 -27.66 39.00 -14.45
N PRO A 102 -27.11 38.41 -13.34
CA PRO A 102 -25.69 38.06 -13.33
C PRO A 102 -25.49 36.92 -14.32
N THR A 103 -24.95 37.25 -15.51
CA THR A 103 -24.19 36.26 -16.25
C THR A 103 -23.00 35.90 -15.40
N SER A 104 -22.94 34.66 -14.94
CA SER A 104 -21.74 34.09 -14.34
C SER A 104 -20.64 34.08 -15.41
N GLU A 105 -19.86 35.17 -15.50
CA GLU A 105 -18.54 35.09 -16.09
C GLU A 105 -17.74 34.14 -15.20
N GLU A 106 -17.53 32.94 -15.70
CA GLU A 106 -16.56 32.01 -15.12
C GLU A 106 -15.21 32.72 -15.09
N GLN A 107 -14.84 33.20 -13.92
CA GLN A 107 -13.48 33.71 -13.71
C GLN A 107 -12.53 32.55 -14.01
N PRO A 108 -11.46 32.77 -14.80
CA PRO A 108 -10.48 31.74 -15.04
C PRO A 108 -10.01 31.20 -13.67
N PRO A 109 -9.91 29.87 -13.49
CA PRO A 109 -9.56 29.29 -12.22
C PRO A 109 -8.23 29.90 -11.74
N GLU A 110 -8.21 30.39 -10.50
CA GLU A 110 -6.98 30.93 -9.91
C GLU A 110 -5.90 29.82 -9.89
N PRO A 111 -4.65 30.15 -10.24
CA PRO A 111 -3.58 29.16 -10.27
C PRO A 111 -3.40 28.54 -8.87
N TYR A 112 -3.32 27.19 -8.82
CA TYR A 112 -3.15 26.46 -7.56
C TYR A 112 -1.90 26.94 -6.78
N CYS A 113 -2.08 27.29 -5.51
CA CYS A 113 -1.01 27.69 -4.62
C CYS A 113 -0.41 26.48 -3.89
N TYR A 114 0.89 26.22 -4.10
CA TYR A 114 1.59 25.13 -3.40
C TYR A 114 1.86 25.48 -1.94
N PRO A 115 1.76 24.49 -1.02
CA PRO A 115 2.14 24.69 0.38
C PRO A 115 3.61 25.09 0.52
N SER A 116 3.91 26.06 1.38
CA SER A 116 5.29 26.50 1.61
C SER A 116 5.98 25.68 2.71
N LEU A 117 7.32 25.62 2.67
CA LEU A 117 8.13 24.97 3.73
C LEU A 117 7.93 25.57 5.12
N ASN A 118 7.43 26.81 5.20
CA ASN A 118 7.18 27.49 6.48
C ASN A 118 6.01 26.89 7.29
N LEU A 119 5.17 26.07 6.64
CA LEU A 119 4.10 25.32 7.32
C LEU A 119 4.64 24.16 8.16
N PHE A 120 5.88 23.73 7.89
CA PHE A 120 6.57 22.67 8.62
C PHE A 120 7.60 23.25 9.60
N ASN A 121 7.75 22.60 10.74
CA ASN A 121 8.68 23.03 11.79
C ASN A 121 10.15 22.88 11.33
N ALA A 122 10.98 23.81 11.75
CA ALA A 122 12.41 23.75 11.46
C ALA A 122 13.10 22.60 12.24
N THR A 123 14.07 21.99 11.61
CA THR A 123 14.91 20.95 12.23
C THR A 123 15.83 21.58 13.28
N ARG A 124 15.88 20.99 14.48
CA ARG A 124 16.84 21.41 15.51
C ARG A 124 18.18 20.69 15.29
N PRO A 125 19.32 21.39 15.42
CA PRO A 125 20.62 20.73 15.32
C PRO A 125 20.84 19.76 16.48
N ASP A 126 21.57 18.68 16.21
CA ASP A 126 21.93 17.66 17.19
C ASP A 126 23.15 18.08 18.03
N ASP A 127 23.27 17.51 19.24
CA ASP A 127 24.45 17.61 20.10
C ASP A 127 25.52 16.60 19.63
N GLU A 128 26.38 17.04 18.71
CA GLU A 128 27.41 16.18 18.09
C GLU A 128 28.56 15.80 19.06
N ALA A 129 28.92 16.66 20.01
CA ALA A 129 30.09 16.44 20.86
C ALA A 129 29.91 15.29 21.87
N GLY A 130 28.72 15.18 22.47
CA GLY A 130 28.38 14.07 23.37
C GLY A 130 28.32 12.73 22.65
N ALA A 131 27.78 12.75 21.44
CA ALA A 131 27.61 11.57 20.62
C ALA A 131 28.93 10.93 20.17
N ALA A 132 29.92 11.71 19.79
CA ALA A 132 31.25 11.19 19.37
C ALA A 132 31.94 10.37 20.47
N ARG A 133 31.84 10.80 21.72
CA ARG A 133 32.40 10.07 22.88
C ARG A 133 31.69 8.76 23.14
N GLU A 134 30.35 8.74 23.02
CA GLU A 134 29.55 7.53 23.17
C GLU A 134 29.88 6.51 22.07
N MET A 135 29.96 6.94 20.82
CA MET A 135 30.32 6.08 19.68
C MET A 135 31.67 5.39 19.90
N LYS A 136 32.70 6.13 20.30
CA LYS A 136 34.04 5.57 20.58
C LYS A 136 33.99 4.55 21.71
N LYS A 137 33.32 4.86 22.81
CA LYS A 137 33.18 3.93 23.95
C LYS A 137 32.49 2.62 23.53
N LYS A 138 31.40 2.70 22.76
CA LYS A 138 30.69 1.51 22.25
C LYS A 138 31.55 0.72 21.26
N ALA A 139 32.34 1.40 20.42
CA ALA A 139 33.30 0.75 19.52
C ALA A 139 34.34 -0.10 20.28
N ASP A 140 34.93 0.47 21.34
CA ASP A 140 35.90 -0.25 22.15
C ASP A 140 35.28 -1.46 22.87
N ILE A 141 34.07 -1.33 23.43
CA ILE A 141 33.32 -2.43 24.06
C ILE A 141 33.07 -3.53 23.02
N LEU A 142 32.61 -3.17 21.82
CA LEU A 142 32.27 -4.09 20.74
C LEU A 142 33.47 -4.93 20.28
N VAL A 143 34.62 -4.28 20.05
CA VAL A 143 35.87 -4.97 19.65
C VAL A 143 36.34 -5.89 20.77
N ASN A 144 36.35 -5.43 22.03
CA ASN A 144 36.75 -6.26 23.19
C ASN A 144 35.80 -7.45 23.40
N THR A 145 34.49 -7.25 23.21
CA THR A 145 33.51 -8.34 23.30
C THR A 145 33.79 -9.42 22.26
N LEU A 146 33.96 -9.05 21.00
CA LEU A 146 34.26 -9.98 19.92
C LEU A 146 35.60 -10.72 20.15
N ASP A 147 36.63 -10.01 20.64
CA ASP A 147 37.94 -10.62 20.93
C ASP A 147 37.85 -11.62 22.09
N SER A 148 37.05 -11.37 23.12
CA SER A 148 36.80 -12.30 24.24
C SER A 148 36.17 -13.62 23.78
N PHE A 149 35.38 -13.60 22.71
CA PHE A 149 34.84 -14.80 22.06
C PHE A 149 35.76 -15.38 20.98
N GLY A 150 37.01 -14.89 20.89
CA GLY A 150 38.00 -15.35 19.92
C GLY A 150 37.69 -14.96 18.49
N VAL A 151 36.94 -13.88 18.28
CA VAL A 151 36.61 -13.30 16.99
C VAL A 151 37.40 -12.00 16.79
N LYS A 152 38.62 -12.11 16.24
CA LYS A 152 39.44 -10.93 15.98
C LYS A 152 38.91 -10.14 14.80
N THR A 153 38.64 -8.86 15.04
CA THR A 153 38.10 -7.93 14.05
C THR A 153 38.86 -6.60 14.06
N THR A 154 38.83 -5.92 12.93
CA THR A 154 39.34 -4.55 12.79
C THR A 154 38.19 -3.60 12.50
N MET A 155 38.08 -2.51 13.25
CA MET A 155 37.09 -1.45 12.99
C MET A 155 37.49 -0.71 11.71
N LEU A 156 36.60 -0.67 10.71
CA LEU A 156 36.80 0.05 9.46
C LEU A 156 36.20 1.45 9.51
N ASP A 157 34.94 1.54 9.93
CA ASP A 157 34.18 2.78 9.90
C ASP A 157 33.05 2.77 10.94
N ILE A 158 32.57 3.97 11.33
CA ILE A 158 31.45 4.17 12.23
C ILE A 158 30.51 5.18 11.61
N CYS A 159 29.34 4.70 11.15
CA CYS A 159 28.30 5.54 10.57
C CYS A 159 27.19 5.80 11.59
N ARG A 160 27.02 7.07 12.00
CA ARG A 160 25.94 7.47 12.91
C ARG A 160 24.72 7.94 12.14
N GLY A 161 23.61 7.22 12.30
CA GLY A 161 22.32 7.63 11.80
C GLY A 161 21.42 8.25 12.88
N PRO A 162 20.19 8.59 12.51
CA PRO A 162 19.23 9.22 13.43
C PRO A 162 18.84 8.34 14.62
N SER A 163 18.67 7.04 14.41
CA SER A 163 18.18 6.09 15.42
C SER A 163 19.20 5.03 15.82
N VAL A 164 20.12 4.70 14.92
CA VAL A 164 21.14 3.66 15.13
C VAL A 164 22.52 4.16 14.67
N THR A 165 23.55 3.58 15.27
CA THR A 165 24.95 3.73 14.80
C THR A 165 25.40 2.39 14.25
N ARG A 166 25.89 2.35 13.02
CA ARG A 166 26.48 1.17 12.40
C ARG A 166 27.98 1.17 12.58
N TYR A 167 28.48 0.09 13.19
CA TYR A 167 29.90 -0.21 13.35
C TYR A 167 30.30 -1.20 12.27
N GLU A 168 31.22 -0.81 11.38
CA GLU A 168 31.68 -1.64 10.28
C GLU A 168 32.98 -2.35 10.68
N LEU A 169 32.91 -3.66 10.78
CA LEU A 169 34.01 -4.51 11.26
C LEU A 169 34.47 -5.47 10.17
N GLN A 170 35.76 -5.54 9.96
CA GLN A 170 36.39 -6.53 9.09
C GLN A 170 36.89 -7.70 9.95
N PRO A 171 36.34 -8.90 9.80
CA PRO A 171 36.88 -10.08 10.48
C PRO A 171 38.22 -10.50 9.85
N GLN A 172 39.12 -11.04 10.68
CA GLN A 172 40.36 -11.62 10.19
C GLN A 172 40.11 -12.83 9.29
N ALA A 173 41.01 -13.11 8.38
CA ALA A 173 40.93 -14.24 7.47
C ALA A 173 40.72 -15.57 8.24
N GLY A 174 39.78 -16.40 7.75
CA GLY A 174 39.41 -17.67 8.38
C GLY A 174 38.29 -17.61 9.36
N ILE A 175 37.78 -16.42 9.76
CA ILE A 175 36.61 -16.28 10.64
C ILE A 175 35.33 -16.38 9.79
N LYS A 176 34.46 -17.33 10.12
CA LYS A 176 33.14 -17.48 9.46
C LYS A 176 32.21 -16.37 9.93
N VAL A 177 31.48 -15.78 8.98
CA VAL A 177 30.48 -14.74 9.25
C VAL A 177 29.43 -15.21 10.27
N SER A 178 29.00 -16.48 10.15
CA SER A 178 28.01 -17.07 11.07
C SER A 178 28.47 -17.05 12.54
N ARG A 179 29.78 -17.10 12.80
CA ARG A 179 30.31 -16.99 14.17
C ARG A 179 30.12 -15.61 14.76
N ILE A 180 30.13 -14.57 13.92
CA ILE A 180 29.84 -13.20 14.36
C ILE A 180 28.35 -13.01 14.57
N THR A 181 27.53 -13.46 13.62
CA THR A 181 26.07 -13.26 13.67
C THR A 181 25.42 -14.04 14.82
N SER A 182 26.02 -15.16 15.27
CA SER A 182 25.53 -15.89 16.46
C SER A 182 25.80 -15.21 17.78
N LEU A 183 26.67 -14.18 17.83
CA LEU A 183 27.00 -13.43 19.04
C LEU A 183 26.12 -12.17 19.23
N ALA A 184 25.02 -12.05 18.49
CA ALA A 184 24.17 -10.86 18.54
C ALA A 184 23.67 -10.56 19.96
N ASP A 185 23.18 -11.58 20.66
CA ASP A 185 22.65 -11.44 22.01
C ASP A 185 23.73 -11.13 23.04
N ASP A 186 24.92 -11.76 22.91
CA ASP A 186 26.08 -11.46 23.77
C ASP A 186 26.59 -10.02 23.59
N ILE A 187 26.57 -9.54 22.35
CA ILE A 187 26.94 -8.15 22.02
C ILE A 187 25.89 -7.18 22.59
N ALA A 188 24.62 -7.48 22.44
CA ALA A 188 23.54 -6.66 23.00
C ALA A 188 23.66 -6.55 24.53
N LEU A 189 23.95 -7.67 25.21
CA LEU A 189 24.16 -7.72 26.65
C LEU A 189 25.34 -6.83 27.08
N ASN A 190 26.51 -6.97 26.43
CA ASN A 190 27.71 -6.20 26.79
C ASN A 190 27.57 -4.70 26.48
N LEU A 191 26.81 -4.33 25.48
CA LEU A 191 26.50 -2.94 25.12
C LEU A 191 25.34 -2.35 25.94
N ALA A 192 24.67 -3.18 26.78
CA ALA A 192 23.48 -2.84 27.55
C ALA A 192 22.36 -2.23 26.67
N VAL A 193 22.09 -2.86 25.52
CA VAL A 193 21.00 -2.51 24.61
C VAL A 193 20.03 -3.67 24.46
N ALA A 194 18.79 -3.39 24.07
CA ALA A 194 17.76 -4.42 23.96
C ALA A 194 18.04 -5.46 22.87
N ASP A 195 18.54 -5.02 21.74
CA ASP A 195 18.92 -5.87 20.60
C ASP A 195 19.91 -5.14 19.68
N VAL A 196 20.63 -5.91 18.85
CA VAL A 196 21.48 -5.40 17.76
C VAL A 196 21.11 -6.10 16.45
N ARG A 197 21.10 -5.33 15.36
CA ARG A 197 20.90 -5.89 14.02
C ARG A 197 22.22 -6.04 13.31
N MET A 198 22.43 -7.20 12.69
CA MET A 198 23.64 -7.47 11.92
C MET A 198 23.38 -7.47 10.42
N GLU A 199 24.18 -6.72 9.68
CA GLU A 199 24.22 -6.73 8.21
C GLU A 199 25.50 -7.42 7.75
N ALA A 200 25.39 -8.66 7.30
CA ALA A 200 26.56 -9.46 6.99
C ALA A 200 26.37 -10.27 5.69
N PRO A 201 27.16 -9.99 4.62
CA PRO A 201 28.09 -8.87 4.49
C PRO A 201 27.37 -7.53 4.16
N ILE A 202 28.06 -6.42 4.40
CA ILE A 202 27.64 -5.10 3.91
C ILE A 202 27.76 -5.09 2.38
N PRO A 203 26.74 -4.67 1.61
CA PRO A 203 26.83 -4.57 0.16
C PRO A 203 28.02 -3.72 -0.30
N GLY A 204 28.87 -4.30 -1.16
CA GLY A 204 30.05 -3.61 -1.71
C GLY A 204 31.26 -3.46 -0.78
N LYS A 205 31.21 -3.99 0.46
CA LYS A 205 32.32 -3.94 1.43
C LYS A 205 32.64 -5.34 1.99
N PRO A 206 33.92 -5.71 2.19
CA PRO A 206 34.30 -6.96 2.87
C PRO A 206 34.19 -6.81 4.40
N ALA A 207 33.04 -6.39 4.89
CA ALA A 207 32.80 -6.05 6.28
C ALA A 207 31.44 -6.54 6.76
N VAL A 208 31.34 -6.68 8.09
CA VAL A 208 30.09 -6.93 8.80
C VAL A 208 29.69 -5.64 9.49
N GLY A 209 28.45 -5.20 9.29
CA GLY A 209 27.86 -4.06 9.96
C GLY A 209 27.08 -4.50 11.21
N ILE A 210 27.39 -3.93 12.35
CA ILE A 210 26.64 -4.11 13.59
C ILE A 210 25.93 -2.80 13.89
N GLU A 211 24.60 -2.83 13.82
CA GLU A 211 23.74 -1.68 14.05
C GLU A 211 23.29 -1.67 15.51
N VAL A 212 23.76 -0.67 16.24
CA VAL A 212 23.52 -0.51 17.67
C VAL A 212 22.59 0.68 17.90
N PRO A 213 21.52 0.54 18.69
CA PRO A 213 20.62 1.65 19.01
C PRO A 213 21.35 2.83 19.65
N ASN A 214 21.00 4.04 19.21
CA ASN A 214 21.48 5.27 19.84
C ASN A 214 20.76 5.46 21.17
N HIS A 215 21.46 5.94 22.18
CA HIS A 215 20.85 6.28 23.47
C HIS A 215 19.80 7.39 23.30
N LYS A 216 20.14 8.42 22.52
CA LYS A 216 19.22 9.49 22.15
C LYS A 216 18.88 9.36 20.65
N LYS A 217 17.63 9.05 20.35
CA LYS A 217 17.12 9.02 18.97
C LYS A 217 16.77 10.43 18.53
N THR A 218 17.14 10.77 17.28
CA THR A 218 16.81 12.06 16.67
C THR A 218 15.67 11.89 15.68
N PRO A 219 14.52 12.58 15.84
CA PRO A 219 13.44 12.51 14.88
C PRO A 219 13.86 13.14 13.55
N VAL A 220 13.51 12.49 12.46
CA VAL A 220 13.73 12.98 11.09
C VAL A 220 12.51 13.78 10.66
N TYR A 221 12.52 15.09 10.82
CA TYR A 221 11.41 15.93 10.38
C TYR A 221 11.28 15.93 8.85
N ILE A 222 10.05 15.87 8.34
CA ILE A 222 9.76 15.82 6.90
C ILE A 222 10.38 17.01 6.15
N ARG A 223 10.38 18.19 6.76
CA ARG A 223 11.02 19.40 6.22
C ARG A 223 12.48 19.16 5.84
N SER A 224 13.25 18.44 6.66
CA SER A 224 14.67 18.16 6.39
C SER A 224 14.90 17.31 5.15
N VAL A 225 13.90 16.51 4.76
CA VAL A 225 13.94 15.72 3.53
C VAL A 225 13.45 16.56 2.34
N PHE A 226 12.44 17.40 2.51
CA PHE A 226 11.98 18.32 1.46
C PHE A 226 13.07 19.32 1.03
N GLU A 227 13.89 19.80 1.97
CA GLU A 227 15.04 20.68 1.72
C GLU A 227 16.24 19.94 1.10
N SER A 228 16.24 18.61 1.05
CA SER A 228 17.35 17.82 0.51
C SER A 228 17.48 17.95 -1.00
N GLN A 229 18.73 17.89 -1.49
CA GLN A 229 19.01 17.89 -2.94
C GLN A 229 18.34 16.72 -3.67
N SER A 230 18.19 15.57 -3.01
CA SER A 230 17.53 14.38 -3.56
C SER A 230 16.06 14.66 -3.87
N PHE A 231 15.34 15.34 -2.96
CA PHE A 231 13.93 15.68 -3.15
C PHE A 231 13.75 16.84 -4.15
N LEU A 232 14.58 17.89 -4.06
CA LEU A 232 14.49 19.06 -4.95
C LEU A 232 14.77 18.72 -6.43
N ARG A 233 15.70 17.79 -6.68
CA ARG A 233 16.02 17.34 -8.07
C ARG A 233 15.01 16.37 -8.66
N MET A 234 14.08 15.86 -7.87
CA MET A 234 13.06 14.95 -8.36
C MET A 234 12.06 15.71 -9.25
N THR A 235 11.85 15.26 -10.47
CA THR A 235 10.93 15.87 -11.45
C THR A 235 9.56 15.20 -11.49
N SER A 236 9.43 14.00 -10.89
CA SER A 236 8.18 13.25 -10.90
C SER A 236 7.15 13.90 -9.98
N PRO A 237 5.89 14.06 -10.40
CA PRO A 237 4.80 14.52 -9.52
C PRO A 237 4.48 13.52 -8.41
N MET A 238 4.83 12.25 -8.60
CA MET A 238 4.60 11.14 -7.66
C MET A 238 5.81 10.86 -6.75
N GLY A 239 6.65 11.90 -6.51
CA GLY A 239 7.80 11.81 -5.62
C GLY A 239 7.42 11.86 -4.15
N ILE A 240 7.96 10.95 -3.33
CA ILE A 240 7.68 10.83 -1.90
C ILE A 240 8.96 10.89 -1.06
N ALA A 241 8.87 11.53 0.10
CA ALA A 241 9.91 11.59 1.11
C ALA A 241 9.79 10.37 2.05
N LEU A 242 10.82 9.52 2.09
CA LEU A 242 10.80 8.33 2.96
C LEU A 242 11.46 8.61 4.32
N GLY A 243 12.60 9.28 4.34
CA GLY A 243 13.34 9.50 5.58
C GLY A 243 14.83 9.71 5.37
N LYS A 244 15.63 9.25 6.34
CA LYS A 244 17.10 9.23 6.25
C LYS A 244 17.61 7.82 6.50
N ASP A 245 18.64 7.42 5.76
CA ASP A 245 19.34 6.16 5.99
C ASP A 245 20.28 6.22 7.20
N ILE A 246 21.01 5.13 7.42
CA ILE A 246 21.97 5.01 8.54
C ILE A 246 23.13 6.02 8.41
N ALA A 247 23.43 6.49 7.21
CA ALA A 247 24.46 7.52 6.99
C ALA A 247 23.89 8.96 7.11
N GLY A 248 22.60 9.11 7.43
CA GLY A 248 21.92 10.40 7.52
C GLY A 248 21.54 11.00 6.16
N VAL A 249 21.71 10.25 5.08
CA VAL A 249 21.37 10.70 3.71
C VAL A 249 19.87 10.60 3.49
N ALA A 250 19.28 11.67 2.96
CA ALA A 250 17.85 11.71 2.66
C ALA A 250 17.48 10.70 1.57
N GLN A 251 16.53 9.83 1.90
CA GLN A 251 15.98 8.81 1.03
C GLN A 251 14.60 9.26 0.51
N VAL A 252 14.47 9.24 -0.80
CA VAL A 252 13.26 9.62 -1.52
C VAL A 252 12.92 8.54 -2.52
N ALA A 253 11.66 8.39 -2.86
CA ALA A 253 11.23 7.41 -3.85
C ALA A 253 10.23 8.04 -4.84
N ASP A 254 10.07 7.40 -5.98
CA ASP A 254 9.17 7.82 -7.05
C ASP A 254 8.17 6.67 -7.33
N LEU A 255 6.91 6.90 -7.05
CA LEU A 255 5.85 5.92 -7.26
C LEU A 255 5.69 5.53 -8.74
N CYS A 256 6.05 6.40 -9.69
CA CYS A 256 6.08 6.02 -11.10
C CYS A 256 7.13 4.95 -11.41
N LYS A 257 8.24 4.91 -10.65
CA LYS A 257 9.30 3.89 -10.79
C LYS A 257 9.00 2.65 -9.96
N MET A 258 8.32 2.84 -8.83
CA MET A 258 7.91 1.78 -7.90
C MET A 258 6.37 1.81 -7.79
N PRO A 259 5.66 1.25 -8.79
CA PRO A 259 4.26 1.59 -9.06
C PRO A 259 3.31 1.28 -7.91
N HIS A 260 3.62 0.30 -7.10
CA HIS A 260 2.78 -0.11 -5.98
C HIS A 260 3.66 -0.38 -4.76
N LEU A 261 3.17 -0.02 -3.58
CA LEU A 261 3.89 -0.08 -2.32
C LEU A 261 3.04 -0.76 -1.25
N LEU A 262 3.59 -1.80 -0.63
CA LEU A 262 3.04 -2.44 0.55
C LEU A 262 3.74 -1.89 1.79
N ILE A 263 2.98 -1.47 2.79
CA ILE A 263 3.47 -0.93 4.07
C ILE A 263 2.88 -1.76 5.21
N ALA A 264 3.71 -2.40 6.02
CA ALA A 264 3.19 -3.17 7.14
C ALA A 264 4.03 -3.01 8.40
N GLY A 265 3.39 -3.16 9.58
CA GLY A 265 4.05 -3.09 10.88
C GLY A 265 3.05 -3.01 12.03
N SER A 266 3.49 -3.34 13.23
CA SER A 266 2.67 -3.32 14.44
C SER A 266 2.16 -1.91 14.79
N THR A 267 1.12 -1.83 15.60
CA THR A 267 0.60 -0.56 16.13
C THR A 267 1.70 0.22 16.85
N GLY A 268 1.80 1.52 16.59
CA GLY A 268 2.84 2.39 17.16
C GLY A 268 4.23 2.24 16.53
N SER A 269 4.39 1.43 15.48
CA SER A 269 5.67 1.26 14.78
C SER A 269 6.05 2.44 13.89
N GLY A 270 5.09 3.29 13.49
CA GLY A 270 5.28 4.45 12.62
C GLY A 270 4.58 4.36 11.27
N LYS A 271 3.73 3.32 11.04
CA LYS A 271 3.00 3.09 9.78
C LYS A 271 2.16 4.30 9.37
N SER A 272 1.26 4.79 10.25
CA SER A 272 0.36 5.91 9.95
C SER A 272 1.12 7.20 9.67
N VAL A 273 2.17 7.47 10.44
CA VAL A 273 3.06 8.63 10.18
C VAL A 273 3.71 8.55 8.80
N CYS A 274 4.10 7.34 8.36
CA CYS A 274 4.65 7.14 7.02
C CYS A 274 3.60 7.39 5.94
N VAL A 275 2.36 6.89 6.10
CA VAL A 275 1.26 7.14 5.17
C VAL A 275 0.97 8.64 5.07
N ASN A 276 0.88 9.34 6.21
CA ASN A 276 0.71 10.78 6.26
C ASN A 276 1.88 11.52 5.59
N SER A 277 3.13 11.08 5.80
CA SER A 277 4.31 11.65 5.14
C SER A 277 4.28 11.48 3.62
N ILE A 278 3.76 10.35 3.13
CA ILE A 278 3.57 10.11 1.69
C ILE A 278 2.52 11.08 1.15
N ILE A 279 1.36 11.21 1.79
CA ILE A 279 0.30 12.14 1.36
C ILE A 279 0.84 13.57 1.38
N MET A 280 1.49 14.00 2.47
CA MET A 280 2.11 15.33 2.56
C MET A 280 3.13 15.59 1.45
N SER A 281 3.91 14.58 1.05
CA SER A 281 4.87 14.70 -0.05
C SER A 281 4.18 14.98 -1.39
N LEU A 282 3.05 14.30 -1.65
CA LEU A 282 2.26 14.48 -2.86
C LEU A 282 1.59 15.87 -2.87
N LEU A 283 0.97 16.27 -1.75
CA LEU A 283 0.31 17.58 -1.61
C LEU A 283 1.29 18.75 -1.68
N PHE A 284 2.51 18.57 -1.16
CA PHE A 284 3.55 19.61 -1.20
C PHE A 284 4.09 19.86 -2.62
N ARG A 285 4.08 18.83 -3.46
CA ARG A 285 4.77 18.82 -4.73
C ARG A 285 3.87 19.00 -5.95
N SER A 286 2.62 18.57 -5.86
CA SER A 286 1.74 18.38 -7.02
C SER A 286 0.43 19.15 -6.86
N SER A 287 -0.07 19.71 -7.96
CA SER A 287 -1.39 20.30 -8.03
C SER A 287 -2.48 19.22 -8.16
N PRO A 288 -3.76 19.57 -7.93
CA PRO A 288 -4.88 18.65 -8.17
C PRO A 288 -5.04 18.22 -9.64
N GLU A 289 -4.45 18.97 -10.58
CA GLU A 289 -4.40 18.61 -12.01
C GLU A 289 -3.29 17.60 -12.32
N ASP A 290 -2.28 17.53 -11.47
CA ASP A 290 -1.17 16.59 -11.62
C ASP A 290 -1.43 15.27 -10.90
N VAL A 291 -2.00 15.34 -9.69
CA VAL A 291 -2.20 14.18 -8.81
C VAL A 291 -3.56 14.25 -8.14
N LYS A 292 -4.30 13.17 -8.24
CA LYS A 292 -5.54 12.92 -7.50
C LYS A 292 -5.35 11.78 -6.50
N LEU A 293 -6.13 11.81 -5.43
CA LEU A 293 -6.07 10.84 -4.35
C LEU A 293 -7.40 10.10 -4.20
N LEU A 294 -7.33 8.77 -4.04
CA LEU A 294 -8.41 7.94 -3.55
C LEU A 294 -7.98 7.38 -2.19
N LEU A 295 -8.62 7.85 -1.12
CA LEU A 295 -8.27 7.48 0.26
C LEU A 295 -9.31 6.53 0.85
N ILE A 296 -8.86 5.41 1.42
CA ILE A 296 -9.68 4.38 2.05
C ILE A 296 -9.21 4.18 3.48
N ASP A 297 -10.06 4.53 4.46
CA ASP A 297 -9.79 4.43 5.90
C ASP A 297 -10.97 3.76 6.62
N PRO A 298 -10.98 2.42 6.71
CA PRO A 298 -12.07 1.69 7.35
C PRO A 298 -12.15 1.91 8.87
N LYS A 299 -11.13 2.52 9.49
CA LYS A 299 -11.11 2.81 10.93
C LYS A 299 -11.62 4.21 11.28
N VAL A 300 -11.71 5.12 10.31
CA VAL A 300 -12.12 6.53 10.49
C VAL A 300 -11.23 7.27 11.50
N VAL A 301 -9.93 7.01 11.50
CA VAL A 301 -9.00 7.57 12.49
C VAL A 301 -7.92 8.42 11.86
N GLU A 302 -7.29 7.93 10.78
CA GLU A 302 -6.03 8.47 10.28
C GLU A 302 -6.21 9.43 9.10
N LEU A 303 -7.20 9.19 8.21
CA LEU A 303 -7.33 9.90 6.94
C LEU A 303 -8.57 10.81 6.86
N ALA A 304 -9.43 10.81 7.86
CA ALA A 304 -10.68 11.59 7.84
C ALA A 304 -10.45 13.11 7.72
N GLU A 305 -9.34 13.65 8.25
CA GLU A 305 -9.01 15.07 8.18
C GLU A 305 -8.68 15.57 6.77
N TYR A 306 -8.32 14.67 5.84
CA TYR A 306 -8.08 15.00 4.43
C TYR A 306 -9.36 15.32 3.64
N ASN A 307 -10.55 15.05 4.18
CA ASN A 307 -11.80 15.44 3.52
C ASN A 307 -11.82 16.95 3.22
N GLY A 308 -12.24 17.29 2.01
CA GLY A 308 -12.35 18.68 1.58
C GLY A 308 -11.11 19.25 0.90
N ILE A 309 -10.06 18.45 0.62
CA ILE A 309 -8.95 18.90 -0.22
C ILE A 309 -9.25 18.67 -1.72
N PRO A 310 -8.81 19.58 -2.62
CA PRO A 310 -9.11 19.51 -4.06
C PRO A 310 -8.45 18.32 -4.78
N HIS A 311 -7.51 17.65 -4.14
CA HIS A 311 -6.85 16.46 -4.68
C HIS A 311 -7.71 15.19 -4.58
N LEU A 312 -8.76 15.16 -3.76
CA LEU A 312 -9.60 13.97 -3.61
C LEU A 312 -10.48 13.74 -4.85
N LEU A 313 -10.55 12.49 -5.31
CA LEU A 313 -11.50 12.04 -6.32
C LEU A 313 -12.92 11.91 -5.75
N MET A 314 -13.02 11.46 -4.51
CA MET A 314 -14.26 11.30 -3.76
C MET A 314 -13.97 11.52 -2.26
N PRO A 315 -14.99 11.70 -1.41
CA PRO A 315 -14.79 11.70 0.04
C PRO A 315 -14.04 10.46 0.52
N VAL A 316 -13.30 10.57 1.63
CA VAL A 316 -12.57 9.43 2.22
C VAL A 316 -13.54 8.28 2.47
N VAL A 317 -13.23 7.11 1.90
CA VAL A 317 -14.11 5.93 1.96
C VAL A 317 -13.87 5.18 3.26
N THR A 318 -14.91 5.02 4.07
CA THR A 318 -14.81 4.43 5.41
C THR A 318 -15.48 3.07 5.53
N GLU A 319 -16.48 2.78 4.70
CA GLU A 319 -17.22 1.53 4.74
C GLU A 319 -16.55 0.46 3.86
N PRO A 320 -16.30 -0.77 4.36
CA PRO A 320 -15.62 -1.82 3.57
C PRO A 320 -16.30 -2.16 2.23
N ARG A 321 -17.63 -2.19 2.18
CA ARG A 321 -18.36 -2.44 0.93
C ARG A 321 -18.21 -1.31 -0.08
N LYS A 322 -18.26 -0.07 0.38
CA LYS A 322 -17.98 1.10 -0.47
C LYS A 322 -16.54 1.12 -0.93
N ALA A 323 -15.60 0.64 -0.08
CA ALA A 323 -14.19 0.52 -0.45
C ALA A 323 -13.98 -0.49 -1.60
N ALA A 324 -14.67 -1.63 -1.58
CA ALA A 324 -14.66 -2.57 -2.71
C ALA A 324 -15.22 -1.91 -3.99
N GLY A 325 -16.33 -1.14 -3.86
CA GLY A 325 -16.91 -0.38 -4.96
C GLY A 325 -15.96 0.70 -5.50
N ALA A 326 -15.28 1.45 -4.63
CA ALA A 326 -14.30 2.48 -5.02
C ALA A 326 -13.08 1.88 -5.75
N LEU A 327 -12.59 0.70 -5.30
CA LEU A 327 -11.55 -0.04 -5.99
C LEU A 327 -12.04 -0.57 -7.35
N GLY A 328 -13.29 -1.03 -7.44
CA GLY A 328 -13.94 -1.40 -8.70
C GLY A 328 -14.04 -0.21 -9.66
N GLY A 329 -14.43 0.97 -9.17
CA GLY A 329 -14.42 2.22 -9.93
C GLY A 329 -13.02 2.61 -10.43
N ALA A 330 -12.00 2.41 -9.59
CA ALA A 330 -10.60 2.62 -10.00
C ALA A 330 -10.17 1.65 -11.13
N VAL A 331 -10.64 0.41 -11.12
CA VAL A 331 -10.42 -0.53 -12.23
C VAL A 331 -11.09 -0.04 -13.51
N GLN A 332 -12.34 0.45 -13.44
CA GLN A 332 -13.05 0.99 -14.59
C GLN A 332 -12.34 2.24 -15.15
N GLU A 333 -11.87 3.16 -14.30
CA GLU A 333 -11.09 4.32 -14.72
C GLU A 333 -9.78 3.92 -15.40
N MET A 334 -9.10 2.88 -14.88
CA MET A 334 -7.93 2.30 -15.53
C MET A 334 -8.24 1.80 -16.95
N GLU A 335 -9.34 1.08 -17.13
CA GLU A 335 -9.78 0.57 -18.43
C GLU A 335 -10.17 1.71 -19.38
N ARG A 336 -10.90 2.73 -18.89
CA ARG A 336 -11.21 3.95 -19.63
C ARG A 336 -9.94 4.63 -20.16
N ARG A 337 -8.90 4.76 -19.33
CA ARG A 337 -7.61 5.34 -19.74
C ARG A 337 -6.95 4.53 -20.85
N TYR A 338 -6.98 3.20 -20.77
CA TYR A 338 -6.45 2.35 -21.84
C TYR A 338 -7.20 2.50 -23.16
N HIS A 339 -8.53 2.68 -23.15
CA HIS A 339 -9.30 3.01 -24.36
C HIS A 339 -8.85 4.33 -24.98
N LEU A 340 -8.72 5.38 -24.17
CA LEU A 340 -8.23 6.66 -24.63
C LEU A 340 -6.78 6.60 -25.17
N PHE A 341 -5.93 5.78 -24.58
CA PHE A 341 -4.57 5.57 -25.10
C PHE A 341 -4.59 4.86 -26.46
N ALA A 342 -5.46 3.88 -26.65
CA ALA A 342 -5.60 3.18 -27.92
C ALA A 342 -6.15 4.11 -29.03
N GLU A 343 -7.18 4.91 -28.74
CA GLU A 343 -7.76 5.89 -29.67
C GLU A 343 -6.73 6.93 -30.11
N ASN A 344 -5.85 7.36 -29.22
CA ASN A 344 -4.83 8.37 -29.49
C ASN A 344 -3.45 7.78 -29.86
N ASN A 345 -3.34 6.46 -30.07
CA ASN A 345 -2.09 5.77 -30.44
C ASN A 345 -0.92 6.02 -29.49
N VAL A 346 -1.19 6.16 -28.19
CA VAL A 346 -0.19 6.32 -27.13
C VAL A 346 -0.15 5.09 -26.22
N ARG A 347 0.97 4.92 -25.46
CA ARG A 347 1.17 3.71 -24.66
C ARG A 347 1.03 3.93 -23.16
N ASP A 348 1.13 5.16 -22.72
CA ASP A 348 1.15 5.51 -21.30
C ASP A 348 0.67 6.94 -21.05
N ILE A 349 0.37 7.26 -19.79
CA ILE A 349 -0.09 8.57 -19.34
C ILE A 349 0.90 9.70 -19.68
N LYS A 350 2.22 9.44 -19.67
CA LYS A 350 3.22 10.46 -19.99
C LYS A 350 3.14 10.88 -21.45
N SER A 351 2.98 9.89 -22.33
CA SER A 351 2.80 10.12 -23.77
C SER A 351 1.47 10.80 -24.05
N PHE A 352 0.41 10.38 -23.36
CA PHE A 352 -0.90 11.02 -23.46
C PHE A 352 -0.87 12.49 -23.00
N ASN A 353 -0.30 12.78 -21.84
CA ASN A 353 -0.22 14.15 -21.32
C ASN A 353 0.70 15.06 -22.14
N LYS A 354 1.69 14.50 -22.85
CA LYS A 354 2.46 15.27 -23.85
C LYS A 354 1.61 15.64 -25.06
N LEU A 355 0.75 14.73 -25.52
CA LEU A 355 -0.17 14.98 -26.61
C LEU A 355 -1.21 16.03 -26.19
N ALA A 356 -1.82 15.88 -25.01
CA ALA A 356 -2.79 16.82 -24.45
C ALA A 356 -2.22 18.24 -24.26
N ALA A 357 -0.92 18.39 -24.05
CA ALA A 357 -0.27 19.70 -24.00
C ALA A 357 -0.21 20.39 -25.37
N THR A 358 -0.42 19.68 -26.47
CA THR A 358 -0.38 20.21 -27.85
C THR A 358 -1.74 20.23 -28.54
N ASP A 359 -2.69 19.41 -28.08
CA ASP A 359 -4.04 19.30 -28.64
C ASP A 359 -5.07 19.88 -27.65
N PRO A 360 -5.73 21.01 -27.99
CA PRO A 360 -6.72 21.64 -27.11
C PRO A 360 -8.00 20.82 -26.89
N ASN A 361 -8.23 19.74 -27.66
CA ASN A 361 -9.38 18.85 -27.48
C ASN A 361 -9.11 17.74 -26.46
N LEU A 362 -7.88 17.60 -25.99
CA LEU A 362 -7.48 16.58 -25.01
C LEU A 362 -7.18 17.22 -23.66
N GLU A 363 -7.86 16.78 -22.64
CA GLU A 363 -7.59 17.18 -21.27
C GLU A 363 -6.42 16.36 -20.68
N LYS A 364 -5.59 17.05 -19.90
CA LYS A 364 -4.50 16.41 -19.15
C LYS A 364 -5.07 15.43 -18.12
N MET A 365 -4.55 14.20 -18.09
CA MET A 365 -4.92 13.20 -17.10
C MET A 365 -4.05 13.32 -15.84
N PRO A 366 -4.64 13.44 -14.63
CA PRO A 366 -3.89 13.36 -13.38
C PRO A 366 -3.40 11.93 -13.11
N TYR A 367 -2.25 11.82 -12.43
CA TYR A 367 -1.88 10.58 -11.76
C TYR A 367 -2.84 10.31 -10.60
N ILE A 368 -3.08 9.06 -10.28
CA ILE A 368 -3.96 8.68 -9.15
C ILE A 368 -3.15 7.87 -8.13
N ALA A 369 -3.10 8.35 -6.88
CA ALA A 369 -2.61 7.56 -5.76
C ALA A 369 -3.80 7.00 -4.98
N ILE A 370 -3.89 5.66 -4.93
CA ILE A 370 -4.91 4.91 -4.19
C ILE A 370 -4.27 4.44 -2.89
N ILE A 371 -4.75 4.93 -1.76
CA ILE A 371 -4.16 4.68 -0.45
C ILE A 371 -5.17 3.96 0.44
N ILE A 372 -4.79 2.78 0.92
CA ILE A 372 -5.56 1.97 1.87
C ILE A 372 -4.79 1.96 3.19
N ASP A 373 -5.35 2.55 4.25
CA ASP A 373 -4.68 2.61 5.56
C ASP A 373 -4.66 1.26 6.28
N GLU A 374 -5.76 0.50 6.22
CA GLU A 374 -5.82 -0.81 6.87
C GLU A 374 -6.48 -1.86 5.96
N LEU A 375 -5.64 -2.61 5.25
CA LEU A 375 -6.12 -3.68 4.38
C LEU A 375 -6.82 -4.80 5.17
N ALA A 376 -6.35 -5.12 6.39
CA ALA A 376 -6.89 -6.24 7.16
C ALA A 376 -8.40 -6.09 7.41
N ASP A 377 -8.88 -4.89 7.67
CA ASP A 377 -10.29 -4.67 7.97
C ASP A 377 -11.17 -4.81 6.72
N LEU A 378 -10.64 -4.56 5.53
CA LEU A 378 -11.32 -4.84 4.26
C LEU A 378 -11.34 -6.34 3.95
N MET A 379 -10.19 -7.03 4.14
CA MET A 379 -10.06 -8.45 3.86
C MET A 379 -10.99 -9.31 4.72
N MET A 380 -11.30 -8.88 5.94
CA MET A 380 -12.23 -9.59 6.84
C MET A 380 -13.70 -9.51 6.39
N VAL A 381 -14.10 -8.49 5.63
CA VAL A 381 -15.50 -8.23 5.28
C VAL A 381 -15.78 -8.51 3.80
N VAL A 382 -14.92 -8.07 2.91
CA VAL A 382 -15.08 -8.09 1.44
C VAL A 382 -13.80 -8.59 0.74
N GLY A 383 -13.06 -9.50 1.38
CA GLY A 383 -11.69 -9.86 1.02
C GLY A 383 -11.49 -10.24 -0.44
N LYS A 384 -12.38 -11.07 -1.02
CA LYS A 384 -12.22 -11.54 -2.40
C LYS A 384 -12.29 -10.40 -3.42
N ASP A 385 -13.27 -9.52 -3.29
CA ASP A 385 -13.50 -8.44 -4.27
C ASP A 385 -12.39 -7.38 -4.18
N VAL A 386 -11.91 -7.12 -2.95
CA VAL A 386 -10.77 -6.24 -2.69
C VAL A 386 -9.47 -6.84 -3.23
N GLU A 387 -9.20 -8.13 -2.99
CA GLU A 387 -8.00 -8.82 -3.50
C GLU A 387 -7.97 -8.81 -5.03
N ASP A 388 -9.09 -9.18 -5.68
CA ASP A 388 -9.21 -9.20 -7.14
C ASP A 388 -8.97 -7.79 -7.73
N SER A 389 -9.55 -6.74 -7.14
CA SER A 389 -9.38 -5.36 -7.58
C SER A 389 -7.94 -4.88 -7.40
N ILE A 390 -7.33 -5.13 -6.24
CA ILE A 390 -5.91 -4.82 -5.96
C ILE A 390 -5.01 -5.52 -6.98
N CYS A 391 -5.22 -6.80 -7.24
CA CYS A 391 -4.43 -7.56 -8.20
C CYS A 391 -4.55 -7.00 -9.62
N ARG A 392 -5.76 -6.67 -10.08
CA ARG A 392 -6.00 -6.08 -11.41
C ARG A 392 -5.31 -4.73 -11.56
N ILE A 393 -5.44 -3.85 -10.58
CA ILE A 393 -4.76 -2.54 -10.55
C ILE A 393 -3.25 -2.76 -10.54
N ALA A 394 -2.72 -3.59 -9.64
CA ALA A 394 -1.29 -3.80 -9.50
C ALA A 394 -0.62 -4.38 -10.76
N GLN A 395 -1.33 -5.18 -11.54
CA GLN A 395 -0.83 -5.76 -12.79
C GLN A 395 -0.79 -4.77 -13.95
N LYS A 396 -1.75 -3.85 -14.03
CA LYS A 396 -1.97 -3.05 -15.24
C LYS A 396 -1.86 -1.54 -15.04
N ALA A 397 -2.14 -1.00 -13.86
CA ALA A 397 -2.36 0.43 -13.66
C ALA A 397 -1.12 1.33 -13.82
N ARG A 398 0.09 0.78 -13.83
CA ARG A 398 1.34 1.56 -13.99
C ARG A 398 1.35 2.45 -15.21
N ALA A 399 0.98 1.93 -16.38
CA ALA A 399 0.94 2.71 -17.62
C ALA A 399 -0.21 3.73 -17.62
N ALA A 400 -1.31 3.43 -16.93
CA ALA A 400 -2.43 4.34 -16.73
C ALA A 400 -2.15 5.45 -15.70
N GLY A 401 -0.98 5.44 -15.05
CA GLY A 401 -0.60 6.44 -14.05
C GLY A 401 -1.34 6.31 -12.72
N MET A 402 -1.75 5.09 -12.36
CA MET A 402 -2.45 4.81 -11.12
C MET A 402 -1.57 3.93 -10.21
N HIS A 403 -1.45 4.32 -8.95
CA HIS A 403 -0.48 3.75 -8.02
C HIS A 403 -1.15 3.36 -6.71
N LEU A 404 -0.94 2.11 -6.26
CA LEU A 404 -1.46 1.58 -5.01
C LEU A 404 -0.44 1.76 -3.87
N ILE A 405 -0.92 2.24 -2.74
CA ILE A 405 -0.22 2.23 -1.45
C ILE A 405 -1.13 1.49 -0.47
N VAL A 406 -0.75 0.26 -0.16
CA VAL A 406 -1.55 -0.63 0.68
C VAL A 406 -0.87 -0.77 2.03
N ALA A 407 -1.53 -0.34 3.09
CA ALA A 407 -1.00 -0.42 4.44
C ALA A 407 -1.80 -1.39 5.32
N THR A 408 -1.14 -2.02 6.30
CA THR A 408 -1.79 -2.88 7.30
C THR A 408 -1.00 -2.95 8.60
N GLN A 409 -1.70 -3.06 9.71
CA GLN A 409 -1.13 -3.34 11.04
C GLN A 409 -1.13 -4.83 11.38
N ARG A 410 -1.74 -5.67 10.54
CA ARG A 410 -1.84 -7.13 10.72
C ARG A 410 -1.08 -7.85 9.61
N PRO A 411 0.23 -8.08 9.76
CA PRO A 411 1.06 -8.72 8.74
C PRO A 411 0.89 -10.24 8.71
N SER A 412 -0.36 -10.73 8.67
CA SER A 412 -0.68 -12.15 8.54
C SER A 412 -0.77 -12.58 7.08
N VAL A 413 -0.63 -13.88 6.82
CA VAL A 413 -0.70 -14.45 5.45
C VAL A 413 -2.11 -14.31 4.85
N ASP A 414 -3.15 -14.27 5.69
CA ASP A 414 -4.54 -14.08 5.28
C ASP A 414 -4.82 -12.65 4.79
N VAL A 415 -4.01 -11.68 5.24
CA VAL A 415 -4.11 -10.28 4.83
C VAL A 415 -3.14 -9.98 3.69
N ILE A 416 -1.86 -10.35 3.85
CA ILE A 416 -0.81 -10.18 2.84
C ILE A 416 -0.68 -11.51 2.09
N THR A 417 -1.63 -11.76 1.21
CA THR A 417 -1.71 -13.01 0.44
C THR A 417 -0.56 -13.16 -0.55
N GLY A 418 -0.35 -14.37 -1.04
CA GLY A 418 0.64 -14.63 -2.08
C GLY A 418 0.38 -13.85 -3.37
N LEU A 419 -0.91 -13.61 -3.71
CA LEU A 419 -1.31 -12.84 -4.88
C LEU A 419 -0.96 -11.36 -4.74
N ILE A 420 -1.24 -10.76 -3.58
CA ILE A 420 -0.88 -9.37 -3.27
C ILE A 420 0.64 -9.20 -3.33
N LYS A 421 1.41 -10.10 -2.70
CA LYS A 421 2.88 -10.05 -2.69
C LYS A 421 3.51 -10.18 -4.08
N ALA A 422 2.94 -11.01 -4.94
CA ALA A 422 3.43 -11.20 -6.31
C ALA A 422 3.25 -9.94 -7.18
N ASN A 423 2.20 -9.16 -6.91
CA ASN A 423 1.84 -7.99 -7.70
C ASN A 423 2.35 -6.66 -7.10
N ILE A 424 2.67 -6.62 -5.80
CA ILE A 424 3.23 -5.45 -5.10
C ILE A 424 4.65 -5.77 -4.61
N PRO A 425 5.67 -5.60 -5.46
CA PRO A 425 7.04 -6.01 -5.14
C PRO A 425 7.80 -5.01 -4.25
N SER A 426 7.41 -3.72 -4.22
CA SER A 426 8.05 -2.73 -3.34
C SER A 426 7.40 -2.75 -1.97
N ARG A 427 8.22 -2.82 -0.91
CA ARG A 427 7.73 -3.08 0.43
C ARG A 427 8.42 -2.21 1.47
N ILE A 428 7.66 -1.77 2.46
CA ILE A 428 8.16 -1.15 3.69
C ILE A 428 7.69 -2.00 4.87
N ALA A 429 8.62 -2.49 5.67
CA ALA A 429 8.33 -3.13 6.94
C ALA A 429 8.77 -2.24 8.08
N PHE A 430 7.85 -1.87 8.92
CA PHE A 430 8.10 -1.30 10.24
C PHE A 430 8.33 -2.41 11.27
N ALA A 431 8.59 -2.03 12.52
CA ALA A 431 8.77 -2.99 13.61
C ALA A 431 7.55 -3.93 13.74
N VAL A 432 7.84 -5.21 13.85
CA VAL A 432 6.86 -6.30 14.04
C VAL A 432 7.26 -7.13 15.25
N SER A 433 6.30 -7.91 15.80
CA SER A 433 6.51 -8.70 17.01
C SER A 433 7.24 -10.01 16.77
N SER A 434 7.23 -10.53 15.54
CA SER A 434 7.82 -11.84 15.23
C SER A 434 8.61 -11.85 13.93
N GLN A 435 9.56 -12.80 13.83
CA GLN A 435 10.26 -13.08 12.59
C GLN A 435 9.34 -13.65 11.50
N VAL A 436 8.22 -14.28 11.88
CA VAL A 436 7.22 -14.77 10.93
C VAL A 436 6.56 -13.60 10.22
N ASP A 437 6.18 -12.56 10.97
CA ASP A 437 5.59 -11.34 10.40
C ASP A 437 6.58 -10.64 9.46
N SER A 438 7.87 -10.56 9.86
CA SER A 438 8.91 -10.02 8.99
C SER A 438 9.00 -10.77 7.66
N ARG A 439 8.98 -12.10 7.70
CA ARG A 439 8.99 -12.94 6.49
C ARG A 439 7.71 -12.80 5.67
N THR A 440 6.58 -12.59 6.32
CA THR A 440 5.31 -12.33 5.61
C THR A 440 5.40 -11.06 4.78
N ILE A 441 6.05 -10.00 5.29
CA ILE A 441 6.18 -8.71 4.60
C ILE A 441 7.33 -8.74 3.59
N LEU A 442 8.56 -9.10 4.02
CA LEU A 442 9.81 -8.90 3.27
C LEU A 442 10.35 -10.17 2.61
N ASP A 443 9.70 -11.32 2.79
CA ASP A 443 10.24 -12.65 2.46
C ASP A 443 11.60 -12.94 3.18
N GLY A 444 11.92 -12.16 4.22
CA GLY A 444 13.15 -12.23 5.00
C GLY A 444 12.97 -11.77 6.44
N ALA A 445 13.94 -12.11 7.29
CA ALA A 445 14.01 -11.65 8.67
C ALA A 445 14.57 -10.23 8.78
N GLY A 446 14.31 -9.55 9.90
CA GLY A 446 14.97 -8.30 10.28
C GLY A 446 14.03 -7.19 10.72
N ALA A 447 12.76 -7.23 10.36
CA ALA A 447 11.78 -6.24 10.83
C ALA A 447 11.43 -6.41 12.32
N GLU A 448 11.59 -7.61 12.87
CA GLU A 448 11.47 -7.90 14.31
C GLU A 448 12.55 -7.23 15.16
N LYS A 449 13.66 -6.80 14.54
CA LYS A 449 14.79 -6.12 15.21
C LYS A 449 14.76 -4.59 15.05
N LEU A 450 13.67 -4.05 14.53
CA LEU A 450 13.47 -2.62 14.37
C LEU A 450 13.02 -1.98 15.69
N LEU A 451 13.39 -0.70 15.87
CA LEU A 451 13.21 0.03 17.13
C LEU A 451 11.82 0.66 17.30
N GLY A 452 10.94 0.54 16.29
CA GLY A 452 9.66 1.27 16.24
C GLY A 452 9.85 2.78 15.98
N MET A 453 8.78 3.55 16.15
CA MET A 453 8.80 5.02 16.00
C MET A 453 9.37 5.51 14.64
N GLY A 454 8.99 4.84 13.57
CA GLY A 454 9.40 5.19 12.21
C GLY A 454 10.68 4.51 11.72
N ASP A 455 11.31 3.64 12.51
CA ASP A 455 12.41 2.80 12.06
C ASP A 455 11.86 1.70 11.14
N MET A 456 12.32 1.64 9.90
CA MET A 456 11.77 0.77 8.87
C MET A 456 12.83 0.12 7.98
N LEU A 457 12.45 -0.98 7.36
CA LEU A 457 13.18 -1.62 6.27
C LEU A 457 12.45 -1.36 4.95
N PHE A 458 13.11 -0.68 4.03
CA PHE A 458 12.59 -0.40 2.69
C PHE A 458 13.22 -1.32 1.66
N MET A 459 12.38 -2.01 0.90
CA MET A 459 12.78 -2.90 -0.18
C MET A 459 12.10 -2.44 -1.48
N PRO A 460 12.74 -1.59 -2.29
CA PRO A 460 12.22 -1.23 -3.61
C PRO A 460 12.33 -2.41 -4.58
N VAL A 461 11.52 -2.37 -5.64
CA VAL A 461 11.55 -3.37 -6.71
C VAL A 461 12.97 -3.56 -7.25
N GLY A 462 13.42 -4.83 -7.34
CA GLY A 462 14.75 -5.19 -7.87
C GLY A 462 15.91 -5.06 -6.87
N ALA A 463 15.67 -4.58 -5.64
CA ALA A 463 16.70 -4.56 -4.62
C ALA A 463 16.93 -5.98 -4.04
N PRO A 464 18.19 -6.44 -3.91
CA PRO A 464 18.49 -7.76 -3.37
C PRO A 464 18.36 -7.83 -1.83
N LYS A 465 18.42 -6.70 -1.15
CA LYS A 465 18.29 -6.57 0.31
C LYS A 465 17.55 -5.28 0.66
N PRO A 466 16.78 -5.27 1.76
CA PRO A 466 16.14 -4.06 2.23
C PRO A 466 17.17 -3.08 2.82
N THR A 467 16.92 -1.78 2.64
CA THR A 467 17.69 -0.69 3.24
C THR A 467 16.98 -0.22 4.51
N ARG A 468 17.72 -0.03 5.61
CA ARG A 468 17.18 0.53 6.85
C ARG A 468 17.09 2.05 6.74
N ILE A 469 15.92 2.59 7.03
CA ILE A 469 15.61 4.02 6.96
C ILE A 469 14.90 4.43 8.25
N GLN A 470 15.30 5.54 8.83
CA GLN A 470 14.46 6.24 9.80
C GLN A 470 13.46 7.08 9.05
N GLY A 471 12.19 6.73 9.13
CA GLY A 471 11.08 7.40 8.46
C GLY A 471 10.93 8.87 8.88
N THR A 472 10.38 9.66 7.97
CA THR A 472 10.04 11.06 8.27
C THR A 472 8.96 11.14 9.34
N PHE A 473 9.09 12.15 10.18
CA PHE A 473 8.11 12.51 11.20
C PHE A 473 7.44 13.83 10.81
N VAL A 474 6.11 13.82 10.80
CA VAL A 474 5.25 14.98 10.63
C VAL A 474 4.27 14.99 11.81
N ARG A 475 4.01 16.15 12.39
CA ARG A 475 3.07 16.31 13.51
C ARG A 475 1.67 16.59 12.99
N ASP A 476 0.68 16.23 13.77
CA ASP A 476 -0.73 16.48 13.42
C ASP A 476 -1.03 17.96 13.20
N GLU A 477 -0.38 18.85 14.00
CA GLU A 477 -0.53 20.29 13.82
C GLU A 477 0.10 20.81 12.51
N GLU A 478 1.13 20.12 11.98
CA GLU A 478 1.73 20.46 10.68
C GLU A 478 0.82 20.01 9.56
N ILE A 479 0.23 18.81 9.67
CA ILE A 479 -0.76 18.30 8.72
C ILE A 479 -1.95 19.24 8.65
N SER A 480 -2.56 19.56 9.78
CA SER A 480 -3.72 20.47 9.85
C SER A 480 -3.42 21.84 9.23
N ARG A 481 -2.25 22.44 9.48
CA ARG A 481 -1.84 23.71 8.85
C ARG A 481 -1.74 23.63 7.33
N VAL A 482 -1.19 22.51 6.81
CA VAL A 482 -1.09 22.31 5.36
C VAL A 482 -2.48 22.11 4.75
N LEU A 483 -3.33 21.31 5.40
CA LEU A 483 -4.69 21.06 4.94
C LEU A 483 -5.54 22.34 4.94
N ASP A 484 -5.47 23.15 6.00
CA ASP A 484 -6.16 24.44 6.08
C ASP A 484 -5.71 25.40 4.96
N PHE A 485 -4.42 25.39 4.65
CA PHE A 485 -3.87 26.19 3.55
C PHE A 485 -4.45 25.74 2.21
N ILE A 486 -4.44 24.42 1.93
CA ILE A 486 -4.91 23.85 0.67
C ILE A 486 -6.43 24.04 0.51
N LYS A 487 -7.21 23.80 1.58
CA LYS A 487 -8.67 23.97 1.57
C LYS A 487 -9.11 25.42 1.31
N LYS A 488 -8.29 26.39 1.68
CA LYS A 488 -8.55 27.81 1.39
C LYS A 488 -8.14 28.22 -0.03
N SER A 489 -7.20 27.53 -0.64
CA SER A 489 -6.62 27.90 -1.95
C SER A 489 -7.38 27.34 -3.15
N ALA A 490 -8.24 26.33 -2.98
CA ALA A 490 -8.98 25.74 -4.09
C ALA A 490 -10.24 25.01 -3.60
N THR A 491 -11.29 25.05 -4.43
CA THR A 491 -12.55 24.32 -4.19
C THR A 491 -12.43 22.86 -4.58
N VAL A 492 -13.10 21.98 -3.83
CA VAL A 492 -13.17 20.55 -4.12
C VAL A 492 -14.10 20.29 -5.29
N GLN A 493 -13.65 19.50 -6.25
CA GLN A 493 -14.49 18.92 -7.31
C GLN A 493 -14.33 17.40 -7.25
N TYR A 494 -15.35 16.73 -6.78
CA TYR A 494 -15.39 15.26 -6.74
C TYR A 494 -15.79 14.71 -8.11
N ASP A 495 -15.31 13.50 -8.41
CA ASP A 495 -15.67 12.76 -9.61
C ASP A 495 -17.01 12.02 -9.39
N GLU A 496 -18.10 12.60 -9.92
CA GLU A 496 -19.45 12.06 -9.78
C GLU A 496 -19.59 10.67 -10.40
N ALA A 497 -18.94 10.42 -11.53
CA ALA A 497 -18.98 9.11 -12.19
C ALA A 497 -18.34 8.01 -11.32
N MET A 498 -17.28 8.35 -10.62
CA MET A 498 -16.59 7.43 -9.73
C MET A 498 -17.38 7.18 -8.43
N ILE A 499 -18.08 8.19 -7.93
CA ILE A 499 -19.01 8.06 -6.78
C ILE A 499 -20.19 7.14 -7.17
N GLU A 500 -20.80 7.37 -8.33
CA GLU A 500 -21.91 6.54 -8.83
C GLU A 500 -21.49 5.08 -9.05
N ALA A 501 -20.30 4.85 -9.62
CA ALA A 501 -19.74 3.50 -9.78
C ALA A 501 -19.53 2.80 -8.41
N MET A 502 -19.05 3.54 -7.41
CA MET A 502 -18.89 3.04 -6.05
C MET A 502 -20.23 2.62 -5.43
N GLU A 503 -21.26 3.45 -5.56
CA GLU A 503 -22.58 3.18 -5.01
C GLU A 503 -23.27 1.99 -5.70
N LYS A 504 -23.20 1.90 -7.01
CA LYS A 504 -23.73 0.76 -7.78
C LYS A 504 -23.11 -0.58 -7.35
N HIS A 505 -21.78 -0.61 -7.16
CA HIS A 505 -21.11 -1.82 -6.67
C HIS A 505 -21.51 -2.17 -5.23
N ALA A 506 -21.62 -1.17 -4.34
CA ALA A 506 -22.03 -1.39 -2.95
C ALA A 506 -23.45 -1.96 -2.85
N ILE A 507 -24.36 -1.56 -3.76
CA ILE A 507 -25.74 -2.05 -3.82
C ILE A 507 -25.79 -3.47 -4.39
N GLN A 508 -25.02 -3.78 -5.43
CA GLN A 508 -24.99 -5.12 -6.05
C GLN A 508 -24.44 -6.18 -5.10
N ASP A 509 -23.39 -5.86 -4.32
CA ASP A 509 -22.83 -6.77 -3.32
C ASP A 509 -23.70 -6.89 -2.07
N GLY A 510 -24.45 -5.86 -1.72
CA GLY A 510 -25.51 -5.94 -0.70
C GLY A 510 -26.58 -6.96 -1.06
N LYS A 511 -26.94 -7.05 -2.34
CA LYS A 511 -27.84 -8.09 -2.88
C LYS A 511 -27.18 -9.48 -2.96
N LYS A 512 -25.88 -9.59 -3.28
CA LYS A 512 -25.15 -10.88 -3.30
C LYS A 512 -24.84 -11.43 -1.90
N GLY A 513 -24.64 -10.58 -0.90
CA GLY A 513 -24.40 -11.01 0.49
C GLY A 513 -25.64 -11.51 1.23
N SER A 514 -26.86 -11.21 0.72
CA SER A 514 -28.13 -11.78 1.17
C SER A 514 -28.70 -12.83 0.21
N SER A 515 -28.03 -13.09 -0.89
CA SER A 515 -28.44 -14.02 -1.92
C SER A 515 -27.27 -14.85 -2.47
N SER A 516 -26.85 -15.87 -1.70
CA SER A 516 -26.70 -17.17 -2.36
C SER A 516 -28.12 -17.60 -2.71
N ALA A 517 -28.76 -16.95 -3.66
CA ALA A 517 -29.87 -17.31 -4.53
C ALA A 517 -30.63 -16.03 -4.94
N ASP A 518 -30.75 -15.89 -6.23
CA ASP A 518 -31.81 -15.21 -6.98
C ASP A 518 -31.60 -13.74 -7.39
N SER A 519 -31.29 -13.62 -8.66
CA SER A 519 -31.68 -12.50 -9.52
C SER A 519 -33.19 -12.27 -9.41
N ASP A 520 -33.61 -11.22 -8.69
CA ASP A 520 -34.96 -10.68 -8.79
C ASP A 520 -35.02 -9.74 -9.99
N GLU A 521 -35.54 -10.22 -11.11
CA GLU A 521 -36.26 -9.39 -12.05
C GLU A 521 -37.57 -8.98 -11.36
N GLU A 522 -37.81 -7.68 -11.19
CA GLU A 522 -39.07 -7.13 -10.72
C GLU A 522 -40.19 -7.59 -11.68
N GLY A 523 -41.16 -8.36 -11.17
CA GLY A 523 -42.46 -8.51 -11.77
C GLY A 523 -42.78 -9.79 -12.55
N GLY A 524 -41.84 -10.75 -12.66
CA GLY A 524 -42.06 -12.01 -13.33
C GLY A 524 -42.27 -13.19 -12.37
N SER A 525 -43.26 -14.05 -12.63
CA SER A 525 -43.47 -15.35 -11.96
C SER A 525 -42.21 -16.23 -12.09
N ASP A 526 -41.79 -16.93 -10.98
CA ASP A 526 -40.57 -17.79 -11.01
C ASP A 526 -40.64 -18.83 -12.16
N PRO A 527 -39.62 -18.91 -13.04
CA PRO A 527 -39.61 -19.85 -14.16
C PRO A 527 -39.85 -21.32 -13.75
N MET A 528 -39.53 -21.67 -12.49
CA MET A 528 -39.74 -23.02 -11.95
C MET A 528 -41.12 -23.22 -11.34
N LEU A 529 -41.98 -22.19 -11.27
CA LEU A 529 -43.31 -22.27 -10.67
C LEU A 529 -44.15 -23.32 -11.36
N LYS A 530 -44.16 -23.34 -12.70
CA LYS A 530 -44.94 -24.33 -13.48
C LYS A 530 -44.57 -25.77 -13.12
N GLN A 531 -43.29 -26.06 -13.06
CA GLN A 531 -42.77 -27.38 -12.69
C GLN A 531 -43.05 -27.72 -11.22
N ALA A 532 -42.93 -26.72 -10.33
CA ALA A 532 -43.22 -26.90 -8.90
C ALA A 532 -44.70 -27.21 -8.64
N VAL A 533 -45.62 -26.54 -9.34
CA VAL A 533 -47.07 -26.81 -9.28
C VAL A 533 -47.43 -28.23 -9.75
N GLU A 534 -46.85 -28.71 -10.86
CA GLU A 534 -47.04 -30.07 -11.32
C GLU A 534 -46.59 -31.11 -10.29
N VAL A 535 -45.40 -30.90 -9.68
CA VAL A 535 -44.89 -31.80 -8.65
C VAL A 535 -45.78 -31.82 -7.40
N VAL A 536 -46.36 -30.67 -7.01
CA VAL A 536 -47.25 -30.53 -5.86
C VAL A 536 -48.61 -31.21 -6.13
N ILE A 537 -49.18 -31.02 -7.32
CA ILE A 537 -50.45 -31.65 -7.74
C ILE A 537 -50.27 -33.19 -7.80
N ASP A 538 -49.19 -33.67 -8.39
CA ASP A 538 -48.90 -35.12 -8.48
C ASP A 538 -48.66 -35.77 -7.11
N ALA A 539 -48.10 -35.01 -6.16
CA ALA A 539 -47.87 -35.48 -4.80
C ALA A 539 -49.10 -35.37 -3.88
N GLY A 540 -50.14 -34.60 -4.27
CA GLY A 540 -51.35 -34.37 -3.48
C GLY A 540 -51.13 -33.56 -2.20
N GLN A 541 -49.93 -33.03 -2.01
CA GLN A 541 -49.55 -32.23 -0.84
C GLN A 541 -48.38 -31.29 -1.19
N ALA A 542 -48.35 -30.11 -0.57
CA ALA A 542 -47.31 -29.10 -0.76
C ALA A 542 -46.44 -28.94 0.46
N SER A 543 -45.10 -29.03 0.29
CA SER A 543 -44.14 -28.70 1.33
C SER A 543 -42.81 -28.23 0.73
N THR A 544 -42.14 -27.31 1.41
CA THR A 544 -40.82 -26.82 1.02
C THR A 544 -39.81 -27.96 0.84
N SER A 545 -39.85 -28.97 1.71
CA SER A 545 -38.99 -30.17 1.64
C SER A 545 -39.25 -31.03 0.41
N LEU A 546 -40.50 -31.07 -0.08
CA LEU A 546 -40.88 -31.78 -1.31
C LEU A 546 -40.26 -31.06 -2.53
N LEU A 547 -40.41 -29.73 -2.61
CA LEU A 547 -39.87 -28.92 -3.69
C LEU A 547 -38.33 -28.93 -3.72
N GLN A 548 -37.68 -28.86 -2.55
CA GLN A 548 -36.24 -28.99 -2.45
C GLN A 548 -35.73 -30.32 -3.08
N ARG A 549 -36.39 -31.43 -2.75
CA ARG A 549 -35.97 -32.77 -3.20
C ARG A 549 -36.29 -33.03 -4.66
N ARG A 550 -37.48 -32.62 -5.13
CA ARG A 550 -37.96 -32.94 -6.47
C ARG A 550 -37.50 -31.93 -7.53
N CYS A 551 -37.51 -30.65 -7.20
CA CYS A 551 -37.11 -29.56 -8.11
C CYS A 551 -35.64 -29.12 -7.89
N LYS A 552 -34.91 -29.70 -6.95
CA LYS A 552 -33.52 -29.35 -6.60
C LYS A 552 -33.34 -27.86 -6.24
N LEU A 553 -34.31 -27.27 -5.58
CA LEU A 553 -34.33 -25.85 -5.20
C LEU A 553 -33.70 -25.63 -3.82
N GLY A 554 -33.08 -24.44 -3.60
CA GLY A 554 -32.69 -24.01 -2.27
C GLY A 554 -33.93 -23.69 -1.40
N TYR A 555 -33.75 -23.70 -0.04
CA TYR A 555 -34.85 -23.49 0.92
C TYR A 555 -35.61 -22.18 0.67
N ALA A 556 -34.90 -21.07 0.50
CA ALA A 556 -35.49 -19.72 0.32
C ALA A 556 -36.30 -19.62 -0.97
N ARG A 557 -35.82 -20.21 -2.08
CA ARG A 557 -36.56 -20.24 -3.37
C ARG A 557 -37.78 -21.15 -3.31
N ALA A 558 -37.64 -22.31 -2.66
CA ALA A 558 -38.78 -23.22 -2.46
C ALA A 558 -39.85 -22.59 -1.56
N ALA A 559 -39.50 -21.79 -0.56
CA ALA A 559 -40.43 -21.05 0.29
C ALA A 559 -41.19 -19.99 -0.53
N ARG A 560 -40.48 -19.16 -1.33
CA ARG A 560 -41.13 -18.16 -2.20
C ARG A 560 -42.10 -18.78 -3.21
N ILE A 561 -41.71 -19.87 -3.86
CA ILE A 561 -42.60 -20.59 -4.78
C ILE A 561 -43.85 -21.12 -4.03
N MET A 562 -43.70 -21.56 -2.77
CA MET A 562 -44.83 -21.95 -1.94
C MET A 562 -45.77 -20.79 -1.63
N ASP A 563 -45.21 -19.60 -1.33
CA ASP A 563 -46.00 -18.41 -1.05
C ASP A 563 -46.72 -17.89 -2.32
N GLU A 564 -46.05 -17.94 -3.48
CA GLU A 564 -46.66 -17.62 -4.79
C GLU A 564 -47.77 -18.59 -5.18
N MET A 565 -47.63 -19.88 -4.87
CA MET A 565 -48.71 -20.87 -5.07
C MET A 565 -49.88 -20.62 -4.13
N GLU A 566 -49.68 -20.16 -2.91
CA GLU A 566 -50.75 -19.75 -1.98
C GLU A 566 -51.49 -18.53 -2.50
N GLU A 567 -50.75 -17.49 -2.93
CA GLU A 567 -51.31 -16.25 -3.49
C GLU A 567 -52.17 -16.52 -4.73
N LYS A 568 -51.74 -17.45 -5.59
CA LYS A 568 -52.49 -17.89 -6.76
C LYS A 568 -53.62 -18.90 -6.45
N GLY A 569 -53.85 -19.22 -5.17
CA GLY A 569 -54.90 -20.12 -4.72
C GLY A 569 -54.70 -21.59 -5.13
N ILE A 570 -53.47 -22.00 -5.42
CA ILE A 570 -53.11 -23.36 -5.84
C ILE A 570 -53.02 -24.29 -4.63
N ILE A 571 -52.54 -23.76 -3.52
CA ILE A 571 -52.39 -24.49 -2.26
C ILE A 571 -53.01 -23.72 -1.10
N GLY A 572 -53.35 -24.44 -0.02
CA GLY A 572 -53.94 -23.87 1.19
C GLY A 572 -52.93 -23.09 2.03
N PRO A 573 -53.43 -22.31 3.03
CA PRO A 573 -52.61 -21.46 3.92
C PRO A 573 -51.65 -22.31 4.77
N TYR A 574 -50.66 -21.62 5.32
CA TYR A 574 -49.64 -22.24 6.18
C TYR A 574 -50.25 -22.73 7.50
N GLU A 575 -50.20 -24.03 7.76
CA GLU A 575 -50.71 -24.69 8.96
C GLU A 575 -49.57 -25.23 9.87
N GLY A 576 -48.44 -24.55 9.93
CA GLY A 576 -47.32 -24.96 10.75
C GLY A 576 -46.46 -26.07 10.14
N ALA A 577 -46.11 -27.13 10.89
CA ALA A 577 -45.23 -28.22 10.42
C ALA A 577 -45.88 -29.24 9.47
N LYS A 578 -47.16 -29.10 9.18
CA LYS A 578 -47.91 -30.03 8.29
C LYS A 578 -47.76 -29.58 6.83
N PRO A 579 -47.70 -30.55 5.88
CA PRO A 579 -47.80 -30.22 4.45
C PRO A 579 -49.12 -29.50 4.15
N ARG A 580 -49.07 -28.45 3.29
CA ARG A 580 -50.25 -27.68 2.90
C ARG A 580 -51.11 -28.50 1.91
N ALA A 581 -52.44 -28.34 2.00
CA ALA A 581 -53.37 -29.01 1.11
C ALA A 581 -53.32 -28.42 -0.32
N VAL A 582 -53.45 -29.24 -1.34
CA VAL A 582 -53.58 -28.80 -2.75
C VAL A 582 -55.04 -28.52 -3.04
N LEU A 583 -55.35 -27.30 -3.49
CA LEU A 583 -56.71 -26.80 -3.67
C LEU A 583 -57.23 -26.98 -5.10
N ILE A 584 -56.33 -27.18 -6.08
CA ILE A 584 -56.71 -27.32 -7.50
C ILE A 584 -56.36 -28.70 -8.05
N SER A 585 -57.18 -29.17 -9.00
CA SER A 585 -56.93 -30.39 -9.74
C SER A 585 -56.01 -30.13 -10.95
N ARG A 586 -55.41 -31.20 -11.50
CA ARG A 586 -54.57 -31.11 -12.71
C ARG A 586 -55.31 -30.52 -13.91
N GLN A 587 -56.62 -30.76 -14.00
CA GLN A 587 -57.47 -30.23 -15.05
C GLN A 587 -57.67 -28.72 -14.94
N GLN A 588 -57.92 -28.21 -13.70
CA GLN A 588 -58.02 -26.80 -13.41
C GLN A 588 -56.68 -26.05 -13.64
N TRP A 589 -55.57 -26.69 -13.35
CA TRP A 589 -54.27 -26.10 -13.64
C TRP A 589 -54.02 -25.92 -15.15
N LEU A 590 -54.38 -26.90 -15.97
CA LEU A 590 -54.30 -26.81 -17.43
C LEU A 590 -55.20 -25.70 -17.98
N GLU A 591 -56.43 -25.56 -17.45
CA GLU A 591 -57.35 -24.49 -17.83
C GLU A 591 -56.81 -23.09 -17.45
N MET A 592 -56.15 -22.96 -16.29
CA MET A 592 -55.49 -21.73 -15.89
C MET A 592 -54.33 -21.34 -16.80
N GLN A 593 -53.54 -22.31 -17.27
CA GLN A 593 -52.45 -22.08 -18.22
C GLN A 593 -52.96 -21.67 -19.62
N MET A 594 -54.12 -22.18 -20.06
CA MET A 594 -54.71 -21.82 -21.35
C MET A 594 -55.38 -20.44 -21.36
N ASN A 595 -55.74 -19.93 -20.19
CA ASN A 595 -56.40 -18.60 -20.02
C ASN A 595 -55.44 -17.47 -19.69
N GLN A 596 -54.12 -17.68 -19.58
CA GLN A 596 -53.13 -16.61 -19.50
C GLN A 596 -52.81 -16.13 -20.94
N PRO A 597 -53.04 -14.86 -21.30
CA PRO A 597 -52.58 -14.32 -22.56
C PRO A 597 -51.07 -14.35 -22.61
N ASP A 598 -50.49 -14.82 -23.73
CA ASP A 598 -49.05 -14.72 -24.00
C ASP A 598 -48.63 -13.22 -23.95
N GLU A 599 -47.88 -12.81 -22.93
CA GLU A 599 -47.09 -11.58 -22.90
C GLU A 599 -45.64 -11.86 -23.30
#